data_2e946c7138e86ee2760aad7421f0fa8d
#
_entry.id   2e946c7138e86ee2760aad7421f0fa8d
#
_cell.length_a   1.000
_cell.length_b   1.000
_cell.length_c   1.000
_cell.angle_alpha   90.00
_cell.angle_beta   90.00
_cell.angle_gamma   90.00
#
_symmetry.space_group_name_H-M   'P 1'
#
loop_
_entity.id
_entity.type
_entity.pdbx_description
1 polymer ?
#
loop_
_entity_poly.entity_id
_entity_poly.type
_entity_poly.pdbx_seq_one_letter_code
_entity_poly.pdbx_strand_id
1 'polypeptide(L)'
;MVTMEDCIRSISVDGELDTTPKYSVTEAARMSGLSVHTLRYYDDLGLFPFLQRKEGEKRMFSDADMQWVQLIECLRNTGMSIPEVKHYVELCLEGDDTIQERLKIVRKQEQIMKDQMRDLRKHLKLLQFKKNYYEKRLSEM
;
A
#
# COMPACT_ATOMS: atom_id res chain seq x y z
N MET A 1 4.09 -8.46 8.69
CA MET A 1 2.80 -8.12 8.01
C MET A 1 2.43 -6.70 8.34
N VAL A 2 2.10 -5.90 7.34
CA VAL A 2 1.72 -4.50 7.52
C VAL A 2 0.34 -4.43 8.16
N THR A 3 0.20 -3.73 9.28
CA THR A 3 -1.07 -3.53 9.96
C THR A 3 -1.70 -2.19 9.58
N MET A 4 -2.98 -2.00 9.90
CA MET A 4 -3.65 -0.71 9.71
C MET A 4 -2.96 0.42 10.49
N GLU A 5 -2.47 0.12 11.70
CA GLU A 5 -1.72 1.08 12.50
C GLU A 5 -0.42 1.48 11.83
N ASP A 6 0.29 0.51 11.25
CA ASP A 6 1.52 0.78 10.49
C ASP A 6 1.22 1.71 9.30
N CYS A 7 0.13 1.48 8.59
CA CYS A 7 -0.30 2.33 7.48
C CYS A 7 -0.59 3.76 7.94
N ILE A 8 -1.27 3.93 9.07
CA ILE A 8 -1.59 5.25 9.61
C ILE A 8 -0.32 6.00 10.03
N ARG A 9 0.63 5.30 10.63
CA ARG A 9 1.91 5.89 11.04
C ARG A 9 2.78 6.29 9.86
N SER A 10 2.71 5.54 8.77
CA SER A 10 3.50 5.83 7.56
C SER A 10 3.01 7.05 6.77
N ILE A 11 1.88 7.66 7.16
CA ILE A 11 1.37 8.87 6.53
C ILE A 11 2.25 10.08 6.82
N SER A 12 2.94 10.10 7.96
CA SER A 12 3.88 11.19 8.29
C SER A 12 5.30 10.73 7.98
N VAL A 13 5.74 11.01 6.76
CA VAL A 13 7.11 10.70 6.30
C VAL A 13 8.13 11.71 6.85
N ASP A 14 7.69 12.62 7.71
CA ASP A 14 8.48 13.75 8.21
C ASP A 14 9.36 13.42 9.43
N GLY A 15 9.52 12.14 9.78
CA GLY A 15 10.38 11.73 10.88
C GLY A 15 11.85 11.66 10.49
N GLU A 16 12.73 12.02 11.43
CA GLU A 16 14.16 11.80 11.31
C GLU A 16 14.46 10.30 11.40
N LEU A 17 14.23 9.57 10.32
CA LEU A 17 14.54 8.16 10.27
C LEU A 17 15.99 7.95 9.85
N ASP A 18 16.59 6.90 10.43
CA ASP A 18 17.93 6.50 10.10
C ASP A 18 18.02 6.04 8.65
N THR A 19 18.93 6.66 7.89
CA THR A 19 19.18 6.32 6.48
C THR A 19 20.36 5.36 6.31
N THR A 20 20.93 4.87 7.42
CA THR A 20 22.03 3.91 7.37
C THR A 20 21.54 2.57 6.85
N PRO A 21 22.12 2.02 5.78
CA PRO A 21 21.75 0.69 5.29
C PRO A 21 21.99 -0.40 6.34
N LYS A 22 20.97 -1.18 6.67
CA LYS A 22 21.01 -2.19 7.73
C LYS A 22 20.50 -3.56 7.29
N TYR A 23 19.46 -3.56 6.44
CA TYR A 23 18.69 -4.77 6.16
C TYR A 23 18.94 -5.27 4.76
N SER A 24 19.21 -6.57 4.64
CA SER A 24 19.24 -7.21 3.33
C SER A 24 17.85 -7.23 2.71
N VAL A 25 17.76 -7.52 1.42
CA VAL A 25 16.46 -7.66 0.75
C VAL A 25 15.65 -8.81 1.37
N THR A 26 16.32 -9.87 1.83
CA THR A 26 15.66 -10.99 2.50
C THR A 26 15.07 -10.59 3.85
N GLU A 27 15.82 -9.81 4.63
CA GLU A 27 15.34 -9.27 5.90
C GLU A 27 14.19 -8.28 5.69
N ALA A 28 14.33 -7.38 4.71
CA ALA A 28 13.29 -6.42 4.35
C ALA A 28 11.99 -7.13 3.93
N ALA A 29 12.10 -8.21 3.16
CA ALA A 29 10.96 -9.03 2.75
C ALA A 29 10.25 -9.63 3.98
N ARG A 30 11.02 -10.17 4.91
CA ARG A 30 10.47 -10.74 6.15
C ARG A 30 9.76 -9.69 7.00
N MET A 31 10.36 -8.52 7.16
CA MET A 31 9.82 -7.42 7.96
C MET A 31 8.55 -6.82 7.35
N SER A 32 8.48 -6.72 6.03
CA SER A 32 7.35 -6.09 5.32
C SER A 32 6.22 -7.06 4.99
N GLY A 33 6.48 -8.36 5.01
CA GLY A 33 5.53 -9.37 4.52
C GLY A 33 5.47 -9.47 3.00
N LEU A 34 6.31 -8.76 2.28
CA LEU A 34 6.40 -8.82 0.82
C LEU A 34 7.46 -9.84 0.38
N SER A 35 7.33 -10.36 -0.84
CA SER A 35 8.35 -11.23 -1.41
C SER A 35 9.59 -10.42 -1.83
N VAL A 36 10.73 -11.09 -1.86
CA VAL A 36 11.97 -10.51 -2.41
C VAL A 36 11.74 -10.04 -3.84
N HIS A 37 11.01 -10.83 -4.63
CA HIS A 37 10.68 -10.49 -6.01
C HIS A 37 9.90 -9.17 -6.10
N THR A 38 8.90 -8.98 -5.24
CA THR A 38 8.09 -7.76 -5.20
C THR A 38 8.94 -6.55 -4.82
N LEU A 39 9.80 -6.68 -3.81
CA LEU A 39 10.69 -5.59 -3.40
C LEU A 39 11.65 -5.17 -4.52
N ARG A 40 12.23 -6.14 -5.22
CA ARG A 40 13.10 -5.86 -6.38
C ARG A 40 12.34 -5.17 -7.51
N TYR A 41 11.12 -5.64 -7.78
CA TYR A 41 10.26 -5.05 -8.79
C TYR A 41 9.93 -3.59 -8.47
N TYR A 42 9.53 -3.29 -7.23
CA TYR A 42 9.25 -1.93 -6.81
C TYR A 42 10.48 -1.03 -6.87
N ASP A 43 11.64 -1.54 -6.50
CA ASP A 43 12.89 -0.80 -6.60
C ASP A 43 13.23 -0.50 -8.07
N ASP A 44 13.08 -1.47 -8.95
CA ASP A 44 13.32 -1.28 -10.38
C ASP A 44 12.37 -0.25 -11.00
N LEU A 45 11.18 -0.09 -10.45
CA LEU A 45 10.23 0.95 -10.86
C LEU A 45 10.53 2.34 -10.26
N GLY A 46 11.52 2.43 -9.38
CA GLY A 46 11.90 3.71 -8.77
C GLY A 46 11.01 4.13 -7.60
N LEU A 47 10.34 3.18 -6.95
CA LEU A 47 9.44 3.47 -5.83
C LEU A 47 10.16 3.71 -4.51
N PHE A 48 11.45 3.34 -4.40
CA PHE A 48 12.27 3.54 -3.22
C PHE A 48 13.30 4.63 -3.50
N PRO A 49 12.97 5.91 -3.30
CA PRO A 49 13.77 7.02 -3.80
C PRO A 49 15.14 7.14 -3.13
N PHE A 50 15.29 6.61 -1.92
CA PHE A 50 16.51 6.72 -1.14
C PHE A 50 17.34 5.45 -1.12
N LEU A 51 16.87 4.39 -1.75
CA LEU A 51 17.56 3.10 -1.75
C LEU A 51 18.85 3.23 -2.57
N GLN A 52 19.98 3.11 -1.90
CA GLN A 52 21.28 3.22 -2.52
C GLN A 52 21.78 1.86 -2.97
N ARG A 53 22.31 1.82 -4.18
CA ARG A 53 23.09 0.70 -4.70
C ARG A 53 24.45 1.20 -5.13
N LYS A 54 25.46 0.57 -4.62
CA LYS A 54 26.78 0.67 -5.25
C LYS A 54 26.84 -0.39 -6.34
N GLU A 55 27.48 -0.06 -7.45
CA GLU A 55 27.66 -0.97 -8.57
C GLU A 55 28.24 -2.32 -8.11
N GLY A 56 27.54 -3.40 -8.41
CA GLY A 56 27.94 -4.76 -8.01
C GLY A 56 27.61 -5.15 -6.57
N GLU A 57 26.97 -4.27 -5.77
CA GLU A 57 26.60 -4.57 -4.39
C GLU A 57 25.13 -4.95 -4.25
N LYS A 58 24.82 -5.69 -3.18
CA LYS A 58 23.47 -6.07 -2.83
C LYS A 58 22.68 -4.85 -2.36
N ARG A 59 21.36 -4.86 -2.63
CA ARG A 59 20.45 -3.86 -2.09
C ARG A 59 20.41 -3.96 -0.57
N MET A 60 20.60 -2.84 0.11
CA MET A 60 20.51 -2.75 1.57
C MET A 60 19.49 -1.68 1.93
N PHE A 61 18.54 -2.05 2.77
CA PHE A 61 17.45 -1.16 3.19
C PHE A 61 17.78 -0.52 4.53
N SER A 62 17.51 0.78 4.64
CA SER A 62 17.56 1.52 5.90
C SER A 62 16.18 1.52 6.58
N ASP A 63 16.10 2.04 7.81
CA ASP A 63 14.82 2.25 8.48
C ASP A 63 13.92 3.20 7.68
N ALA A 64 14.49 4.24 7.07
CA ALA A 64 13.76 5.16 6.20
C ALA A 64 13.18 4.43 4.97
N ASP A 65 13.98 3.56 4.35
CA ASP A 65 13.51 2.76 3.22
C ASP A 65 12.35 1.84 3.62
N MET A 66 12.43 1.25 4.80
CA MET A 66 11.34 0.38 5.30
C MET A 66 10.04 1.15 5.50
N GLN A 67 10.11 2.42 5.89
CA GLN A 67 8.93 3.27 5.99
C GLN A 67 8.30 3.51 4.60
N TRP A 68 9.11 3.74 3.58
CA TRP A 68 8.62 3.85 2.20
C TRP A 68 7.97 2.56 1.72
N VAL A 69 8.57 1.42 2.05
CA VAL A 69 7.99 0.10 1.73
C VAL A 69 6.59 -0.03 2.33
N GLN A 70 6.42 0.35 3.61
CA GLN A 70 5.12 0.32 4.27
C GLN A 70 4.11 1.24 3.59
N LEU A 71 4.49 2.47 3.30
CA LEU A 71 3.60 3.43 2.65
C LEU A 71 3.11 2.90 1.30
N ILE A 72 4.02 2.39 0.50
CA ILE A 72 3.69 1.85 -0.83
C ILE A 72 2.73 0.67 -0.70
N GLU A 73 2.99 -0.23 0.22
CA GLU A 73 2.11 -1.38 0.47
C GLU A 73 0.71 -0.92 0.90
N CYS A 74 0.62 0.05 1.79
CA CYS A 74 -0.65 0.62 2.22
C CYS A 74 -1.44 1.21 1.05
N LEU A 75 -0.78 1.99 0.20
CA LEU A 75 -1.41 2.59 -0.97
C LEU A 75 -1.86 1.52 -1.98
N ARG A 76 -1.04 0.50 -2.20
CA ARG A 76 -1.40 -0.61 -3.08
C ARG A 76 -2.61 -1.40 -2.56
N ASN A 77 -2.68 -1.58 -1.24
CA ASN A 77 -3.81 -2.28 -0.62
C ASN A 77 -5.14 -1.53 -0.77
N THR A 78 -5.12 -0.23 -1.00
CA THR A 78 -6.33 0.54 -1.33
C THR A 78 -6.79 0.35 -2.77
N GLY A 79 -6.04 -0.38 -3.58
CA GLY A 79 -6.34 -0.56 -5.00
C GLY A 79 -5.68 0.48 -5.92
N MET A 80 -4.85 1.37 -5.37
CA MET A 80 -4.13 2.36 -6.18
C MET A 80 -3.16 1.65 -7.14
N SER A 81 -3.14 2.06 -8.40
CA SER A 81 -2.26 1.48 -9.40
C SER A 81 -0.80 1.85 -9.14
N ILE A 82 0.13 1.04 -9.68
CA ILE A 82 1.57 1.33 -9.54
C ILE A 82 1.94 2.70 -10.11
N PRO A 83 1.49 3.11 -11.30
CA PRO A 83 1.76 4.47 -11.79
C PRO A 83 1.25 5.57 -10.86
N GLU A 84 0.08 5.39 -10.27
CA GLU A 84 -0.48 6.36 -9.31
C GLU A 84 0.33 6.41 -8.02
N VAL A 85 0.76 5.26 -7.49
CA VAL A 85 1.63 5.19 -6.32
C VAL A 85 2.94 5.90 -6.60
N LYS A 86 3.55 5.65 -7.76
CA LYS A 86 4.79 6.30 -8.17
C LYS A 86 4.62 7.82 -8.22
N HIS A 87 3.55 8.30 -8.82
CA HIS A 87 3.24 9.73 -8.87
C HIS A 87 3.10 10.32 -7.48
N TYR A 88 2.38 9.62 -6.58
CA TYR A 88 2.23 10.05 -5.19
C TYR A 88 3.59 10.15 -4.47
N VAL A 89 4.47 9.16 -4.65
CA VAL A 89 5.83 9.17 -4.08
C VAL A 89 6.61 10.37 -4.60
N GLU A 90 6.56 10.64 -5.90
CA GLU A 90 7.24 11.79 -6.52
C GLU A 90 6.75 13.11 -5.92
N LEU A 91 5.44 13.25 -5.71
CA LEU A 91 4.87 14.43 -5.07
C LEU A 91 5.34 14.60 -3.63
N CYS A 92 5.44 13.50 -2.88
CA CYS A 92 5.98 13.55 -1.52
C CYS A 92 7.41 14.08 -1.49
N LEU A 93 8.23 13.69 -2.48
CA LEU A 93 9.62 14.15 -2.58
C LEU A 93 9.74 15.62 -2.95
N GLU A 94 8.76 16.17 -3.67
CA GLU A 94 8.74 17.61 -4.00
C GLU A 94 8.42 18.49 -2.78
N GLY A 95 7.82 17.92 -1.74
CA GLY A 95 7.58 18.61 -0.49
C GLY A 95 6.18 19.22 -0.34
N ASP A 96 6.06 20.18 0.57
CA ASP A 96 4.76 20.70 1.02
C ASP A 96 3.94 21.42 -0.05
N ASP A 97 4.59 21.92 -1.11
CA ASP A 97 3.89 22.56 -2.23
C ASP A 97 2.94 21.60 -2.95
N THR A 98 3.09 20.29 -2.75
CA THR A 98 2.29 19.27 -3.41
C THR A 98 1.16 18.71 -2.52
N ILE A 99 0.98 19.23 -1.32
CA ILE A 99 -0.03 18.71 -0.38
C ILE A 99 -1.44 18.75 -1.00
N GLN A 100 -1.80 19.79 -1.72
CA GLN A 100 -3.11 19.87 -2.37
C GLN A 100 -3.30 18.78 -3.41
N GLU A 101 -2.29 18.51 -4.23
CA GLU A 101 -2.34 17.43 -5.22
C GLU A 101 -2.41 16.06 -4.56
N ARG A 102 -1.61 15.85 -3.52
CA ARG A 102 -1.65 14.60 -2.74
C ARG A 102 -3.02 14.37 -2.12
N LEU A 103 -3.64 15.43 -1.58
CA LEU A 103 -4.99 15.36 -1.03
C LEU A 103 -6.02 14.97 -2.10
N LYS A 104 -5.90 15.49 -3.31
CA LYS A 104 -6.79 15.12 -4.42
C LYS A 104 -6.68 13.63 -4.75
N ILE A 105 -5.46 13.11 -4.76
CA ILE A 105 -5.22 11.68 -5.04
C ILE A 105 -5.87 10.82 -3.97
N VAL A 106 -5.68 11.16 -2.69
CA VAL A 106 -6.25 10.42 -1.56
C VAL A 106 -7.77 10.47 -1.59
N ARG A 107 -8.35 11.65 -1.84
CA ARG A 107 -9.82 11.81 -1.93
C ARG A 107 -10.42 11.00 -3.06
N LYS A 108 -9.76 11.00 -4.21
CA LYS A 108 -10.20 10.21 -5.36
C LYS A 108 -10.22 8.73 -5.03
N GLN A 109 -9.16 8.23 -4.41
CA GLN A 109 -9.07 6.83 -4.03
C GLN A 109 -10.10 6.46 -2.95
N GLU A 110 -10.33 7.34 -1.99
CA GLU A 110 -11.39 7.18 -0.99
C GLU A 110 -12.76 7.04 -1.66
N GLN A 111 -13.07 7.88 -2.64
CA GLN A 111 -14.33 7.82 -3.35
C GLN A 111 -14.49 6.51 -4.13
N ILE A 112 -13.43 6.07 -4.79
CA ILE A 112 -13.41 4.78 -5.51
C ILE A 112 -13.74 3.64 -4.55
N MET A 113 -13.10 3.62 -3.36
CA MET A 113 -13.36 2.59 -2.35
C MET A 113 -14.80 2.64 -1.83
N LYS A 114 -15.34 3.82 -1.60
CA LYS A 114 -16.74 3.97 -1.18
C LYS A 114 -17.70 3.42 -2.21
N ASP A 115 -17.43 3.66 -3.49
CA ASP A 115 -18.25 3.14 -4.58
C ASP A 115 -18.16 1.62 -4.65
N GLN A 116 -16.98 1.05 -4.48
CA GLN A 116 -16.77 -0.40 -4.42
C GLN A 116 -17.50 -1.03 -3.23
N MET A 117 -17.48 -0.40 -2.07
CA MET A 117 -18.21 -0.87 -0.89
C MET A 117 -19.71 -0.87 -1.15
N ARG A 118 -20.24 0.17 -1.79
CA ARG A 118 -21.67 0.25 -2.14
C ARG A 118 -22.06 -0.88 -3.06
N ASP A 119 -21.26 -1.16 -4.08
CA ASP A 119 -21.53 -2.24 -5.03
C ASP A 119 -21.48 -3.61 -4.36
N LEU A 120 -20.49 -3.83 -3.49
CA LEU A 120 -20.39 -5.07 -2.72
C LEU A 120 -21.60 -5.27 -1.81
N ARG A 121 -22.11 -4.21 -1.19
CA ARG A 121 -23.33 -4.30 -0.36
C ARG A 121 -24.54 -4.73 -1.17
N LYS A 122 -24.67 -4.26 -2.42
CA LYS A 122 -25.76 -4.68 -3.32
C LYS A 122 -25.65 -6.18 -3.62
N HIS A 123 -24.46 -6.64 -3.94
CA HIS A 123 -24.22 -8.06 -4.24
C HIS A 123 -24.47 -8.92 -3.00
N LEU A 124 -24.06 -8.45 -1.83
CA LEU A 124 -24.31 -9.16 -0.57
C LEU A 124 -25.81 -9.30 -0.28
N LYS A 125 -26.59 -8.26 -0.54
CA LYS A 125 -28.06 -8.31 -0.37
C LYS A 125 -28.69 -9.40 -1.23
N LEU A 126 -28.23 -9.54 -2.47
CA LEU A 126 -28.73 -10.59 -3.36
C LEU A 126 -28.44 -11.99 -2.79
N LEU A 127 -27.21 -12.20 -2.32
CA LEU A 127 -26.83 -13.49 -1.74
C LEU A 127 -27.61 -13.79 -0.45
N GLN A 128 -27.81 -12.78 0.38
CA GLN A 128 -28.61 -12.91 1.61
C GLN A 128 -30.05 -13.27 1.29
N PHE A 129 -30.65 -12.65 0.28
CA PHE A 129 -31.99 -12.99 -0.18
C PHE A 129 -32.09 -14.46 -0.63
N LYS A 130 -31.16 -14.91 -1.46
CA LYS A 130 -31.12 -16.29 -1.95
C LYS A 130 -30.89 -17.28 -0.81
N LYS A 131 -29.98 -16.96 0.10
CA LYS A 131 -29.74 -17.79 1.29
C LYS A 131 -31.01 -17.97 2.10
N ASN A 132 -31.73 -16.89 2.42
CA ASN A 132 -32.96 -16.93 3.18
C ASN A 132 -34.06 -17.74 2.45
N TYR A 133 -34.14 -17.57 1.14
CA TYR A 133 -35.06 -18.32 0.32
C TYR A 133 -34.81 -19.82 0.41
N TYR A 134 -33.59 -20.26 0.25
CA TYR A 134 -33.25 -21.68 0.31
C TYR A 134 -33.39 -22.27 1.71
N GLU A 135 -32.99 -21.51 2.74
CA GLU A 135 -33.21 -21.94 4.13
C GLU A 135 -34.68 -22.17 4.43
N LYS A 136 -35.57 -21.29 3.96
CA LYS A 136 -37.01 -21.44 4.09
C LYS A 136 -37.50 -22.68 3.33
N ARG A 137 -37.05 -22.88 2.10
CA ARG A 137 -37.40 -24.06 1.30
C ARG A 137 -36.99 -25.36 1.99
N LEU A 138 -35.80 -25.39 2.57
CA LEU A 138 -35.33 -26.57 3.30
C LEU A 138 -36.21 -26.86 4.52
N SER A 139 -36.67 -25.84 5.24
CA SER A 139 -37.52 -26.01 6.42
C SER A 139 -38.92 -26.53 6.10
N GLU A 140 -39.38 -26.35 4.87
CA GLU A 140 -40.68 -26.79 4.39
C GLU A 140 -40.67 -28.20 3.77
N MET A 141 -39.49 -28.79 3.64
CA MET A 141 -39.30 -30.12 3.03
C MET A 141 -39.43 -31.25 4.03
#